data_6dbc6f38730b77e467373d97f214f9dc
#
_entry.id   6dbc6f38730b77e467373d97f214f9dc
#
_cell.length_a   1.000
_cell.length_b   1.000
_cell.length_c   1.000
_cell.angle_alpha   90.00
_cell.angle_beta   90.00
_cell.angle_gamma   90.00
#
_symmetry.space_group_name_H-M   'P 1'
#
loop_
_entity.id
_entity.type
_entity.pdbx_description
1 polymer ?
#
loop_
_entity_poly.entity_id
_entity_poly.type
_entity_poly.pdbx_seq_one_letter_code
_entity_poly.pdbx_strand_id
1 'polypeptide(L)'
;FIARAIPKEYGGYGGETDIIKSRIIATEFSKAKVPGGMGGQGIDMLVPTLLEWGSEEQKQKYIRPTLHGEMIWCQGYSEPNAGSDLASLQTKGELIDGKWVINGQKIWTSTAQYSQMMFCLVRTEPQAPKHSGISFILIPMDTPGIEIRPLVDMTLKAGFNEVFFDDVTVPEENIVAKRGEGWSVANSVLGHERGSLADPNATMNRLNTLINMM
;
A
#
# COMPACT_ATOMS: atom_id res chain seq x y z
N PHE A 1 9.95 17.49 0.10
CA PHE A 1 9.04 17.69 1.25
C PHE A 1 8.14 16.49 1.53
N ILE A 2 7.95 15.57 0.57
CA ILE A 2 7.18 14.33 0.74
C ILE A 2 7.71 13.49 1.89
N ALA A 3 9.04 13.34 1.98
CA ALA A 3 9.72 12.54 2.99
C ALA A 3 10.13 13.36 4.23
N ARG A 4 9.41 14.43 4.59
CA ARG A 4 9.82 15.34 5.65
C ARG A 4 9.97 14.67 7.02
N ALA A 5 9.01 13.82 7.38
CA ALA A 5 9.01 13.11 8.67
C ALA A 5 9.71 11.74 8.63
N ILE A 6 10.17 11.31 7.45
CA ILE A 6 10.91 10.05 7.32
C ILE A 6 12.34 10.25 7.83
N PRO A 7 12.90 9.35 8.65
CA PRO A 7 14.26 9.44 9.14
C PRO A 7 15.30 9.51 8.01
N LYS A 8 16.39 10.23 8.27
CA LYS A 8 17.48 10.44 7.28
C LYS A 8 18.15 9.13 6.88
N GLU A 9 18.25 8.19 7.78
CA GLU A 9 18.84 6.86 7.57
C GLU A 9 18.09 6.06 6.48
N TYR A 10 16.79 6.33 6.31
CA TYR A 10 15.96 5.73 5.24
C TYR A 10 15.76 6.64 4.02
N GLY A 11 16.52 7.73 3.93
CA GLY A 11 16.49 8.64 2.78
C GLY A 11 15.50 9.79 2.90
N GLY A 12 14.89 9.98 4.07
CA GLY A 12 14.01 11.10 4.36
C GLY A 12 14.75 12.36 4.79
N TYR A 13 13.99 13.39 5.16
CA TYR A 13 14.54 14.66 5.64
C TYR A 13 14.82 14.64 7.16
N GLY A 14 14.18 13.75 7.91
CA GLY A 14 14.34 13.62 9.37
C GLY A 14 13.77 14.81 10.15
N GLY A 15 12.78 15.49 9.62
CA GLY A 15 12.09 16.57 10.30
C GLY A 15 10.99 16.06 11.25
N GLU A 16 10.64 16.86 12.23
CA GLU A 16 9.53 16.54 13.13
C GLU A 16 8.20 16.45 12.40
N THR A 17 7.34 15.55 12.88
CA THR A 17 5.94 15.46 12.43
C THR A 17 5.18 16.67 12.96
N ASP A 18 4.78 17.57 12.08
CA ASP A 18 4.06 18.80 12.41
C ASP A 18 2.97 19.03 11.35
N ILE A 19 1.73 18.81 11.76
CA ILE A 19 0.56 18.92 10.87
C ILE A 19 0.37 20.35 10.39
N ILE A 20 0.64 21.36 11.23
CA ILE A 20 0.46 22.78 10.90
C ILE A 20 1.47 23.17 9.82
N LYS A 21 2.75 22.85 10.03
CA LYS A 21 3.81 23.11 9.04
C LYS A 21 3.53 22.38 7.73
N SER A 22 3.06 21.14 7.78
CA SER A 22 2.73 20.37 6.57
C SER A 22 1.61 21.03 5.79
N ARG A 23 0.56 21.53 6.47
CA ARG A 23 -0.55 22.26 5.83
C ARG A 23 -0.10 23.59 5.22
N ILE A 24 0.72 24.36 5.93
CA ILE A 24 1.27 25.63 5.41
C ILE A 24 2.07 25.36 4.14
N ILE A 25 2.98 24.37 4.16
CA ILE A 25 3.79 23.99 2.99
C ILE A 25 2.88 23.59 1.83
N ALA A 26 1.90 22.71 2.06
CA ALA A 26 0.97 22.29 1.01
C ALA A 26 0.18 23.46 0.41
N THR A 27 -0.28 24.39 1.26
CA THR A 27 -1.02 25.58 0.82
C THR A 27 -0.13 26.49 -0.02
N GLU A 28 1.10 26.76 0.40
CA GLU A 28 2.02 27.63 -0.34
C GLU A 28 2.47 27.00 -1.66
N PHE A 29 2.69 25.68 -1.69
CA PHE A 29 2.99 24.94 -2.93
C PHE A 29 1.82 25.00 -3.91
N SER A 30 0.58 24.83 -3.41
CA SER A 30 -0.62 24.96 -4.23
C SER A 30 -0.77 26.35 -4.82
N LYS A 31 -0.59 27.42 -4.03
CA LYS A 31 -0.61 28.82 -4.48
C LYS A 31 0.46 29.09 -5.55
N ALA A 32 1.66 28.60 -5.34
CA ALA A 32 2.78 28.75 -6.26
C ALA A 32 2.72 27.81 -7.48
N LYS A 33 1.68 26.97 -7.59
CA LYS A 33 1.52 25.95 -8.63
C LYS A 33 2.74 25.03 -8.77
N VAL A 34 3.41 24.75 -7.65
CA VAL A 34 4.51 23.79 -7.62
C VAL A 34 3.92 22.40 -7.86
N PRO A 35 4.51 21.60 -8.78
CA PRO A 35 4.06 20.22 -8.97
C PRO A 35 4.04 19.49 -7.64
N GLY A 36 2.97 18.75 -7.38
CA GLY A 36 2.90 17.82 -6.23
C GLY A 36 4.08 16.87 -6.31
N GLY A 37 4.60 16.47 -5.16
CA GLY A 37 5.62 15.45 -5.15
C GLY A 37 5.06 14.10 -5.61
N MET A 38 5.94 13.09 -5.69
CA MET A 38 5.50 11.73 -5.89
C MET A 38 4.69 11.28 -4.67
N GLY A 39 3.57 10.64 -4.93
CA GLY A 39 2.70 10.02 -3.96
C GLY A 39 2.38 8.59 -4.39
N GLY A 40 1.39 7.99 -3.78
CA GLY A 40 0.90 6.66 -4.12
C GLY A 40 1.02 5.68 -2.96
N GLN A 41 0.49 4.49 -3.16
CA GLN A 41 0.33 3.50 -2.09
C GLN A 41 1.63 3.17 -1.34
N GLY A 42 2.77 3.18 -2.02
CA GLY A 42 4.06 2.96 -1.39
C GLY A 42 4.43 4.07 -0.41
N ILE A 43 4.40 5.33 -0.87
CA ILE A 43 4.86 6.49 -0.08
C ILE A 43 3.85 6.84 1.02
N ASP A 44 2.56 6.87 0.66
CA ASP A 44 1.52 7.43 1.54
C ASP A 44 0.99 6.40 2.55
N MET A 45 1.14 5.10 2.27
CA MET A 45 0.56 4.02 3.06
C MET A 45 1.63 3.04 3.58
N LEU A 46 2.45 2.47 2.70
CA LEU A 46 3.40 1.42 3.10
C LEU A 46 4.61 1.96 3.87
N VAL A 47 5.23 3.05 3.42
CA VAL A 47 6.41 3.61 4.10
C VAL A 47 6.13 3.92 5.57
N PRO A 48 5.07 4.66 5.94
CA PRO A 48 4.76 4.88 7.36
C PRO A 48 4.43 3.57 8.09
N THR A 49 3.79 2.61 7.43
CA THR A 49 3.53 1.29 8.03
C THR A 49 4.81 0.49 8.28
N LEU A 50 5.78 0.52 7.36
CA LEU A 50 7.07 -0.13 7.57
C LEU A 50 7.87 0.53 8.71
N LEU A 51 7.76 1.84 8.89
CA LEU A 51 8.40 2.52 10.03
C LEU A 51 7.86 2.03 11.36
N GLU A 52 6.57 1.67 11.43
CA GLU A 52 5.91 1.15 12.65
C GLU A 52 6.15 -0.35 12.85
N TRP A 53 6.01 -1.16 11.79
CA TRP A 53 5.87 -2.62 11.86
C TRP A 53 6.98 -3.40 11.16
N GLY A 54 7.73 -2.77 10.27
CA GLY A 54 8.78 -3.43 9.48
C GLY A 54 10.01 -3.77 10.31
N SER A 55 10.72 -4.83 9.93
CA SER A 55 12.06 -5.10 10.45
C SER A 55 13.06 -4.04 9.96
N GLU A 56 14.22 -3.94 10.61
CA GLU A 56 15.24 -2.98 10.20
C GLU A 56 15.72 -3.26 8.76
N GLU A 57 15.87 -4.53 8.41
CA GLU A 57 16.24 -4.97 7.05
C GLU A 57 15.19 -4.54 6.02
N GLN A 58 13.90 -4.68 6.35
CA GLN A 58 12.81 -4.23 5.49
C GLN A 58 12.79 -2.71 5.30
N LYS A 59 13.02 -1.94 6.37
CA LYS A 59 13.10 -0.47 6.31
C LYS A 59 14.23 -0.03 5.40
N GLN A 60 15.43 -0.59 5.59
CA GLN A 60 16.62 -0.28 4.78
C GLN A 60 16.42 -0.67 3.30
N LYS A 61 15.81 -1.82 3.06
CA LYS A 61 15.63 -2.37 1.71
C LYS A 61 14.58 -1.60 0.90
N TYR A 62 13.45 -1.21 1.53
CA TYR A 62 12.27 -0.79 0.80
C TYR A 62 11.99 0.72 0.87
N ILE A 63 12.33 1.42 1.98
CA ILE A 63 11.88 2.80 2.15
C ILE A 63 12.57 3.74 1.15
N ARG A 64 13.90 3.71 1.07
CA ARG A 64 14.63 4.62 0.18
C ARG A 64 14.25 4.46 -1.30
N PRO A 65 14.24 3.25 -1.89
CA PRO A 65 13.82 3.08 -3.30
C PRO A 65 12.38 3.55 -3.54
N THR A 66 11.47 3.36 -2.56
CA THR A 66 10.10 3.84 -2.65
C THR A 66 10.04 5.37 -2.68
N LEU A 67 10.79 6.06 -1.81
CA LEU A 67 10.85 7.53 -1.79
C LEU A 67 11.44 8.13 -3.06
N HIS A 68 12.35 7.41 -3.73
CA HIS A 68 12.95 7.86 -4.99
C HIS A 68 12.09 7.49 -6.22
N GLY A 69 10.97 6.77 -6.03
CA GLY A 69 10.12 6.32 -7.14
C GLY A 69 10.72 5.18 -7.99
N GLU A 70 11.76 4.55 -7.49
CA GLU A 70 12.39 3.39 -8.11
C GLU A 70 11.60 2.12 -7.84
N MET A 71 10.72 2.14 -6.82
CA MET A 71 9.88 1.03 -6.43
C MET A 71 8.44 1.49 -6.23
N ILE A 72 7.57 1.04 -7.12
CA ILE A 72 6.13 1.32 -7.09
C ILE A 72 5.43 0.13 -6.44
N TRP A 73 4.43 0.41 -5.61
CA TRP A 73 3.70 -0.57 -4.83
C TRP A 73 2.23 -0.61 -5.21
N CYS A 74 1.64 -1.80 -5.14
CA CYS A 74 0.20 -1.99 -5.17
C CYS A 74 -0.30 -2.73 -3.91
N GLN A 75 -1.59 -2.61 -3.66
CA GLN A 75 -2.26 -3.17 -2.48
C GLN A 75 -3.06 -4.42 -2.86
N GLY A 76 -2.72 -5.56 -2.29
CA GLY A 76 -3.41 -6.83 -2.45
C GLY A 76 -4.32 -7.14 -1.27
N TYR A 77 -5.47 -6.44 -1.15
CA TYR A 77 -6.40 -6.62 -0.03
C TYR A 77 -7.67 -7.33 -0.45
N SER A 78 -8.54 -6.65 -1.20
CA SER A 78 -9.86 -7.15 -1.58
C SER A 78 -9.80 -8.40 -2.43
N GLU A 79 -10.78 -9.27 -2.23
CA GLU A 79 -11.05 -10.45 -3.06
C GLU A 79 -12.47 -10.40 -3.60
N PRO A 80 -12.84 -11.19 -4.62
CA PRO A 80 -14.20 -11.18 -5.17
C PRO A 80 -15.30 -11.30 -4.12
N ASN A 81 -15.04 -12.06 -3.03
CA ASN A 81 -15.98 -12.29 -1.94
C ASN A 81 -15.57 -11.63 -0.61
N ALA A 82 -14.52 -10.82 -0.59
CA ALA A 82 -14.01 -10.17 0.62
C ALA A 82 -13.58 -8.72 0.34
N GLY A 83 -14.54 -7.82 0.40
CA GLY A 83 -14.34 -6.37 0.29
C GLY A 83 -14.66 -5.68 1.61
N SER A 84 -15.93 -5.33 1.86
CA SER A 84 -16.34 -4.72 3.15
C SER A 84 -16.07 -5.65 4.33
N ASP A 85 -16.26 -6.94 4.17
CA ASP A 85 -15.81 -7.96 5.12
C ASP A 85 -14.41 -8.48 4.72
N LEU A 86 -13.43 -7.59 4.75
CA LEU A 86 -12.05 -7.90 4.35
C LEU A 86 -11.46 -9.06 5.14
N ALA A 87 -11.81 -9.20 6.41
CA ALA A 87 -11.31 -10.29 7.23
C ALA A 87 -11.78 -11.68 6.77
N SER A 88 -12.70 -11.78 5.82
CA SER A 88 -13.11 -13.03 5.18
C SER A 88 -12.23 -13.45 4.00
N LEU A 89 -11.12 -12.78 3.75
CA LEU A 89 -10.18 -13.11 2.68
C LEU A 89 -9.75 -14.59 2.75
N GLN A 90 -9.55 -15.18 1.55
CA GLN A 90 -9.25 -16.61 1.37
C GLN A 90 -7.89 -16.87 0.71
N THR A 91 -7.25 -15.84 0.11
CA THR A 91 -5.89 -16.01 -0.44
C THR A 91 -5.00 -16.63 0.62
N LYS A 92 -4.49 -17.84 0.33
CA LYS A 92 -3.78 -18.70 1.29
C LYS A 92 -2.28 -18.44 1.22
N GLY A 93 -1.62 -18.43 2.37
CA GLY A 93 -0.16 -18.43 2.49
C GLY A 93 0.28 -19.59 3.39
N GLU A 94 1.06 -20.52 2.87
CA GLU A 94 1.64 -21.63 3.61
C GLU A 94 3.15 -21.48 3.68
N LEU A 95 3.72 -21.65 4.87
CA LEU A 95 5.17 -21.66 5.05
C LEU A 95 5.70 -23.07 4.80
N ILE A 96 6.45 -23.25 3.71
CA ILE A 96 7.03 -24.52 3.28
C ILE A 96 8.52 -24.29 3.03
N ASP A 97 9.38 -25.01 3.71
CA ASP A 97 10.85 -24.95 3.57
C ASP A 97 11.42 -23.52 3.62
N GLY A 98 10.94 -22.70 4.56
CA GLY A 98 11.39 -21.31 4.75
C GLY A 98 10.90 -20.33 3.68
N LYS A 99 9.86 -20.69 2.92
CA LYS A 99 9.23 -19.85 1.90
C LYS A 99 7.71 -19.84 2.07
N TRP A 100 7.10 -18.70 1.85
CA TRP A 100 5.66 -18.59 1.72
C TRP A 100 5.24 -19.05 0.32
N VAL A 101 4.35 -20.01 0.24
CA VAL A 101 3.65 -20.43 -0.97
C VAL A 101 2.26 -19.82 -0.94
N ILE A 102 1.96 -18.96 -1.91
CA ILE A 102 0.75 -18.14 -1.92
C ILE A 102 -0.14 -18.57 -3.08
N ASN A 103 -1.41 -18.83 -2.77
CA ASN A 103 -2.44 -19.22 -3.74
C ASN A 103 -3.73 -18.44 -3.50
N GLY A 104 -4.33 -17.91 -4.57
CA GLY A 104 -5.58 -17.17 -4.47
C GLY A 104 -5.73 -16.07 -5.50
N GLN A 105 -6.56 -15.09 -5.18
CA GLN A 105 -6.89 -13.99 -6.08
C GLN A 105 -7.14 -12.70 -5.32
N LYS A 106 -6.64 -11.59 -5.85
CA LYS A 106 -6.98 -10.23 -5.41
C LYS A 106 -7.71 -9.48 -6.53
N ILE A 107 -8.56 -8.54 -6.15
CA ILE A 107 -9.32 -7.71 -7.09
C ILE A 107 -9.28 -6.24 -6.66
N TRP A 108 -9.59 -5.35 -7.57
CA TRP A 108 -9.54 -3.88 -7.39
C TRP A 108 -8.14 -3.37 -7.04
N THR A 109 -7.11 -4.11 -7.45
CA THR A 109 -5.72 -3.75 -7.23
C THR A 109 -5.30 -2.63 -8.17
N SER A 110 -5.22 -1.41 -7.62
CA SER A 110 -4.80 -0.24 -8.39
C SER A 110 -3.35 -0.38 -8.83
N THR A 111 -3.07 -0.04 -10.09
CA THR A 111 -1.71 0.06 -10.65
C THR A 111 -0.86 -1.20 -10.60
N ALA A 112 -1.43 -2.39 -10.36
CA ALA A 112 -0.68 -3.66 -10.28
C ALA A 112 0.20 -3.89 -11.51
N GLN A 113 -0.28 -3.54 -12.70
CA GLN A 113 0.43 -3.69 -13.96
C GLN A 113 1.71 -2.85 -14.10
N TYR A 114 1.91 -1.87 -13.20
CA TYR A 114 3.08 -0.98 -13.17
C TYR A 114 3.92 -1.13 -11.91
N SER A 115 3.47 -1.96 -10.96
CA SER A 115 4.08 -2.10 -9.66
C SER A 115 5.19 -3.14 -9.66
N GLN A 116 6.29 -2.85 -8.98
CA GLN A 116 7.37 -3.81 -8.73
C GLN A 116 7.09 -4.68 -7.52
N MET A 117 6.30 -4.17 -6.58
CA MET A 117 6.01 -4.84 -5.32
C MET A 117 4.54 -4.73 -4.96
N MET A 118 4.05 -5.73 -4.23
CA MET A 118 2.73 -5.72 -3.60
C MET A 118 2.87 -5.89 -2.08
N PHE A 119 2.07 -5.17 -1.32
CA PHE A 119 1.79 -5.52 0.06
C PHE A 119 0.43 -6.22 0.14
N CYS A 120 0.44 -7.47 0.61
CA CYS A 120 -0.67 -8.40 0.46
C CYS A 120 -1.12 -8.97 1.80
N LEU A 121 -2.44 -9.07 1.99
CA LEU A 121 -3.04 -9.82 3.09
C LEU A 121 -3.31 -11.26 2.64
N VAL A 122 -2.82 -12.22 3.42
CA VAL A 122 -3.00 -13.65 3.16
C VAL A 122 -3.49 -14.39 4.42
N ARG A 123 -4.23 -15.47 4.22
CA ARG A 123 -4.68 -16.37 5.27
C ARG A 123 -3.57 -17.38 5.58
N THR A 124 -2.88 -17.20 6.71
CA THR A 124 -1.80 -18.10 7.13
C THR A 124 -2.21 -19.05 8.25
N GLU A 125 -3.24 -18.69 9.04
CA GLU A 125 -3.78 -19.49 10.15
C GLU A 125 -5.27 -19.74 9.94
N PRO A 126 -5.67 -20.73 9.11
CA PRO A 126 -7.09 -20.95 8.79
C PRO A 126 -7.92 -21.41 9.99
N GLN A 127 -7.28 -21.96 11.03
CA GLN A 127 -7.96 -22.43 12.26
C GLN A 127 -8.02 -21.34 13.36
N ALA A 128 -7.33 -20.22 13.20
CA ALA A 128 -7.34 -19.13 14.17
C ALA A 128 -8.62 -18.29 14.04
N PRO A 129 -8.95 -17.46 15.06
CA PRO A 129 -9.99 -16.45 14.94
C PRO A 129 -9.75 -15.58 13.69
N LYS A 130 -10.84 -15.16 13.05
CA LYS A 130 -10.88 -14.52 11.71
C LYS A 130 -9.77 -13.49 11.47
N HIS A 131 -9.58 -12.56 12.40
CA HIS A 131 -8.57 -11.50 12.30
C HIS A 131 -7.16 -11.99 12.60
N SER A 132 -7.01 -12.91 13.56
CA SER A 132 -5.71 -13.48 13.97
C SER A 132 -5.16 -14.51 12.97
N GLY A 133 -5.94 -14.86 11.95
CA GLY A 133 -5.51 -15.81 10.91
C GLY A 133 -4.86 -15.15 9.70
N ILE A 134 -4.66 -13.81 9.72
CA ILE A 134 -4.19 -13.03 8.59
C ILE A 134 -2.75 -12.58 8.82
N SER A 135 -1.91 -12.72 7.80
CA SER A 135 -0.55 -12.17 7.78
C SER A 135 -0.40 -11.14 6.64
N PHE A 136 0.58 -10.26 6.79
CA PHE A 136 0.92 -9.22 5.83
C PHE A 136 2.25 -9.55 5.17
N ILE A 137 2.25 -9.79 3.86
CA ILE A 137 3.42 -10.28 3.12
C ILE A 137 3.76 -9.31 1.98
N LEU A 138 5.05 -9.03 1.80
CA LEU A 138 5.59 -8.24 0.70
C LEU A 138 5.94 -9.18 -0.46
N ILE A 139 5.35 -8.96 -1.63
CA ILE A 139 5.45 -9.86 -2.79
C ILE A 139 6.06 -9.08 -3.96
N PRO A 140 7.21 -9.50 -4.53
CA PRO A 140 7.70 -8.99 -5.81
C PRO A 140 6.72 -9.37 -6.92
N MET A 141 6.33 -8.41 -7.76
CA MET A 141 5.30 -8.62 -8.79
C MET A 141 5.81 -9.37 -10.03
N ASP A 142 7.11 -9.55 -10.15
CA ASP A 142 7.77 -10.37 -11.16
C ASP A 142 7.96 -11.84 -10.73
N THR A 143 7.44 -12.22 -9.56
CA THR A 143 7.52 -13.61 -9.05
C THR A 143 6.72 -14.54 -9.98
N PRO A 144 7.31 -15.67 -10.41
CA PRO A 144 6.58 -16.67 -11.20
C PRO A 144 5.28 -17.11 -10.52
N GLY A 145 4.23 -17.33 -11.31
CA GLY A 145 2.89 -17.70 -10.82
C GLY A 145 1.95 -16.51 -10.58
N ILE A 146 2.43 -15.26 -10.77
CA ILE A 146 1.57 -14.08 -10.73
C ILE A 146 1.02 -13.79 -12.13
N GLU A 147 -0.30 -13.71 -12.24
CA GLU A 147 -0.99 -13.23 -13.43
C GLU A 147 -1.79 -11.96 -13.11
N ILE A 148 -1.61 -10.91 -13.91
CA ILE A 148 -2.29 -9.62 -13.75
C ILE A 148 -3.27 -9.44 -14.90
N ARG A 149 -4.56 -9.23 -14.59
CA ARG A 149 -5.62 -8.97 -15.57
C ARG A 149 -6.23 -7.59 -15.33
N PRO A 150 -6.00 -6.64 -16.25
CA PRO A 150 -6.58 -5.31 -16.12
C PRO A 150 -8.12 -5.34 -16.20
N LEU A 151 -8.77 -4.58 -15.33
CA LEU A 151 -10.21 -4.35 -15.31
C LEU A 151 -10.50 -3.02 -16.04
N VAL A 152 -11.22 -3.10 -17.15
CA VAL A 152 -11.63 -1.93 -17.92
C VAL A 152 -12.93 -1.39 -17.33
N ASP A 153 -12.90 -0.13 -16.86
CA ASP A 153 -14.07 0.56 -16.34
C ASP A 153 -14.95 1.16 -17.45
N MET A 154 -16.09 1.78 -17.06
CA MET A 154 -17.02 2.41 -18.01
C MET A 154 -16.43 3.59 -18.77
N THR A 155 -15.28 4.13 -18.32
CA THR A 155 -14.54 5.20 -19.02
C THR A 155 -13.48 4.65 -19.98
N LEU A 156 -13.45 3.34 -20.20
CA LEU A 156 -12.48 2.60 -21.00
C LEU A 156 -11.05 2.69 -20.46
N LYS A 157 -10.90 2.96 -19.18
CA LYS A 157 -9.60 2.96 -18.49
C LYS A 157 -9.41 1.68 -17.69
N ALA A 158 -8.17 1.18 -17.67
CA ALA A 158 -7.77 0.01 -16.89
C ALA A 158 -6.99 0.48 -15.65
N GLY A 159 -7.69 1.11 -14.70
CA GLY A 159 -7.10 1.63 -13.45
C GLY A 159 -6.95 0.57 -12.36
N PHE A 160 -7.75 -0.49 -12.43
CA PHE A 160 -7.77 -1.59 -11.48
C PHE A 160 -7.41 -2.91 -12.15
N ASN A 161 -7.02 -3.88 -11.34
CA ASN A 161 -6.65 -5.21 -11.82
C ASN A 161 -7.20 -6.31 -10.92
N GLU A 162 -7.41 -7.48 -11.51
CA GLU A 162 -7.36 -8.75 -10.83
C GLU A 162 -5.92 -9.25 -10.81
N VAL A 163 -5.51 -9.86 -9.71
CA VAL A 163 -4.18 -10.46 -9.56
C VAL A 163 -4.37 -11.88 -9.04
N PHE A 164 -3.90 -12.84 -9.81
CA PHE A 164 -3.97 -14.26 -9.48
C PHE A 164 -2.61 -14.75 -8.99
N PHE A 165 -2.64 -15.62 -8.01
CA PHE A 165 -1.47 -16.28 -7.43
C PHE A 165 -1.63 -17.78 -7.59
N ASP A 166 -0.68 -18.41 -8.29
CA ASP A 166 -0.60 -19.86 -8.53
C ASP A 166 0.79 -20.33 -8.08
N ASP A 167 0.86 -20.93 -6.90
CA ASP A 167 2.06 -21.38 -6.22
C ASP A 167 3.18 -20.30 -6.16
N VAL A 168 2.78 -19.04 -5.95
CA VAL A 168 3.71 -17.92 -5.86
C VAL A 168 4.56 -18.06 -4.61
N THR A 169 5.89 -18.12 -4.80
CA THR A 169 6.83 -18.41 -3.71
C THR A 169 7.68 -17.19 -3.37
N VAL A 170 7.62 -16.76 -2.10
CA VAL A 170 8.44 -15.66 -1.58
C VAL A 170 9.17 -16.06 -0.29
N PRO A 171 10.33 -15.44 0.02
CA PRO A 171 11.09 -15.72 1.24
C PRO A 171 10.28 -15.50 2.52
N GLU A 172 10.57 -16.26 3.57
CA GLU A 172 9.91 -16.14 4.88
C GLU A 172 10.01 -14.74 5.46
N GLU A 173 11.15 -14.09 5.30
CA GLU A 173 11.43 -12.74 5.81
C GLU A 173 10.60 -11.62 5.13
N ASN A 174 9.84 -11.94 4.09
CA ASN A 174 8.94 -10.97 3.45
C ASN A 174 7.66 -10.69 4.26
N ILE A 175 7.44 -11.40 5.37
CA ILE A 175 6.36 -11.10 6.31
C ILE A 175 6.68 -9.80 7.09
N VAL A 176 5.69 -8.91 7.22
CA VAL A 176 5.78 -7.72 8.07
C VAL A 176 5.12 -8.04 9.41
N ALA A 177 5.77 -7.69 10.50
CA ALA A 177 5.44 -8.12 11.86
C ALA A 177 5.48 -9.65 12.01
N LYS A 178 4.66 -10.24 12.86
CA LYS A 178 4.61 -11.68 13.09
C LYS A 178 3.47 -12.33 12.32
N ARG A 179 3.60 -13.63 12.13
CA ARG A 179 2.54 -14.47 11.58
C ARG A 179 1.25 -14.30 12.40
N GLY A 180 0.14 -14.05 11.72
CA GLY A 180 -1.16 -13.78 12.37
C GLY A 180 -1.40 -12.33 12.82
N GLU A 181 -0.41 -11.44 12.75
CA GLU A 181 -0.53 -10.02 13.11
C GLU A 181 -0.91 -9.11 11.93
N GLY A 182 -1.10 -9.66 10.74
CA GLY A 182 -1.37 -8.90 9.52
C GLY A 182 -2.59 -8.01 9.59
N TRP A 183 -3.60 -8.34 10.40
CA TRP A 183 -4.76 -7.49 10.59
C TRP A 183 -4.42 -6.16 11.30
N SER A 184 -3.52 -6.21 12.28
CA SER A 184 -3.04 -5.00 12.96
C SER A 184 -2.24 -4.11 12.01
N VAL A 185 -1.36 -4.71 11.20
CA VAL A 185 -0.61 -4.02 10.16
C VAL A 185 -1.56 -3.40 9.13
N ALA A 186 -2.59 -4.14 8.69
CA ALA A 186 -3.59 -3.64 7.74
C ALA A 186 -4.35 -2.42 8.28
N ASN A 187 -4.69 -2.41 9.57
CA ASN A 187 -5.36 -1.25 10.19
C ASN A 187 -4.46 -0.02 10.23
N SER A 188 -3.15 -0.17 10.42
CA SER A 188 -2.18 0.93 10.30
C SER A 188 -2.17 1.50 8.88
N VAL A 189 -2.05 0.63 7.85
CA VAL A 189 -2.13 1.02 6.43
C VAL A 189 -3.40 1.81 6.13
N LEU A 190 -4.57 1.29 6.55
CA LEU A 190 -5.87 1.93 6.33
C LEU A 190 -6.01 3.25 7.11
N GLY A 191 -5.32 3.38 8.25
CA GLY A 191 -5.22 4.64 9.01
C GLY A 191 -4.51 5.72 8.20
N HIS A 192 -3.39 5.38 7.58
CA HIS A 192 -2.63 6.30 6.72
C HIS A 192 -3.42 6.65 5.43
N GLU A 193 -4.08 5.67 4.82
CA GLU A 193 -4.94 5.89 3.64
C GLU A 193 -6.04 6.92 3.90
N ARG A 194 -6.77 6.80 5.02
CA ARG A 194 -7.82 7.75 5.39
C ARG A 194 -7.29 9.18 5.52
N GLY A 195 -6.08 9.35 6.03
CA GLY A 195 -5.42 10.65 6.14
C GLY A 195 -5.16 11.29 4.77
N SER A 196 -4.85 10.51 3.75
CA SER A 196 -4.58 10.99 2.39
C SER A 196 -5.85 11.31 1.60
N LEU A 197 -6.93 10.56 1.82
CA LEU A 197 -8.21 10.74 1.11
C LEU A 197 -9.02 11.95 1.62
N ALA A 198 -8.77 12.42 2.83
CA ALA A 198 -9.57 13.44 3.52
C ALA A 198 -8.99 14.86 3.44
N ASP A 199 -8.41 15.28 2.30
CA ASP A 199 -7.99 16.68 2.14
C ASP A 199 -9.20 17.59 1.84
N PRO A 200 -9.69 18.36 2.85
CA PRO A 200 -10.82 19.27 2.65
C PRO A 200 -10.51 20.39 1.67
N ASN A 201 -9.22 20.76 1.48
CA ASN A 201 -8.82 21.80 0.55
C ASN A 201 -8.99 21.33 -0.90
N ALA A 202 -8.73 20.07 -1.21
CA ALA A 202 -8.95 19.52 -2.54
C ALA A 202 -10.43 19.61 -2.94
N THR A 203 -11.34 19.29 -2.03
CA THR A 203 -12.79 19.40 -2.25
C THR A 203 -13.23 20.85 -2.40
N MET A 204 -12.76 21.76 -1.52
CA MET A 204 -13.05 23.20 -1.62
C MET A 204 -12.51 23.81 -2.92
N ASN A 205 -11.31 23.43 -3.37
CA ASN A 205 -10.75 23.92 -4.62
C ASN A 205 -11.57 23.47 -5.83
N ARG A 206 -12.06 22.22 -5.83
CA ARG A 206 -12.99 21.74 -6.89
C ARG A 206 -14.30 22.53 -6.90
N LEU A 207 -14.91 22.76 -5.73
CA LEU A 207 -16.12 23.54 -5.60
C LEU A 207 -15.91 24.98 -6.09
N ASN A 208 -14.84 25.65 -5.66
CA ASN A 208 -14.51 26.99 -6.11
C ASN A 208 -14.26 27.06 -7.63
N THR A 209 -13.65 26.03 -8.19
CA THR A 209 -13.48 25.94 -9.66
C THR A 209 -14.83 25.90 -10.37
N LEU A 210 -15.77 25.10 -9.89
CA LEU A 210 -17.12 25.02 -10.46
C LEU A 210 -17.87 26.36 -10.33
N ILE A 211 -17.80 26.99 -9.16
CA ILE A 211 -18.43 28.32 -8.94
C ILE A 211 -17.87 29.37 -9.90
N ASN A 212 -16.55 29.36 -10.13
CA ASN A 212 -15.91 30.34 -11.03
C ASN A 212 -16.16 30.05 -12.53
N MET A 213 -16.71 28.88 -12.87
CA MET A 213 -17.11 28.53 -14.24
C MET A 213 -18.56 28.94 -14.55
N MET A 214 -19.35 29.31 -13.53
CA MET A 214 -20.73 29.82 -13.66
C MET A 214 -20.75 31.31 -13.85
#